data_d7be4aef96b790a5cd0d7df5cfce464e
#
_entry.id   d7be4aef96b790a5cd0d7df5cfce464e
#
_cell.length_a   1.000
_cell.length_b   1.000
_cell.length_c   1.000
_cell.angle_alpha   90.00
_cell.angle_beta   90.00
_cell.angle_gamma   90.00
#
_symmetry.space_group_name_H-M   'P 1'
#
loop_
_entity.id
_entity.type
_entity.pdbx_description
1 polymer ?
#
loop_
_entity_poly.entity_id
_entity_poly.type
_entity_poly.pdbx_seq_one_letter_code
_entity_poly.pdbx_strand_id
1 'polypeptide(L)'
;MDRKEFLHKSILGLAAMGTLSSLKALTDNLPVQSKRMPVLFTSHGNPMDIPLTKDERPFWNTLFELGNKLQKNYDMKAALVISAHWCTKGTFVNISPEQKQIYDYYGFPKEYYEVFYKAKGAADIAHEVKKIVPTVIETTDWGLDHGAWPMLMHLFPNANIPVFQMSIDYYAKPEYHYELGKQLKALREKGVLIIGSGSLIHNLQLAGQKLRTNDMTPYGLEADYDEWIKRQIDERNFANIINYETSHKFGKMAAPTPDHFVPVLYSLGLADNSDDIKYF
;
A
#
# COMPACT_ATOMS: atom_id res chain seq x y z
N MET A 1 -1.42 -34.81 -8.50
CA MET A 1 -0.96 -34.18 -7.25
C MET A 1 -2.19 -33.67 -6.54
N ASP A 2 -2.50 -34.22 -5.37
CA ASP A 2 -3.73 -33.95 -4.61
C ASP A 2 -3.63 -32.55 -3.99
N ARG A 3 -4.78 -31.87 -3.85
CA ARG A 3 -4.91 -30.50 -3.29
C ARG A 3 -4.32 -30.39 -1.86
N LYS A 4 -4.35 -31.48 -1.09
CA LYS A 4 -3.73 -31.58 0.25
C LYS A 4 -2.20 -31.62 0.15
N GLU A 5 -1.66 -32.31 -0.84
CA GLU A 5 -0.21 -32.43 -1.05
C GLU A 5 0.39 -31.12 -1.56
N PHE A 6 -0.37 -30.37 -2.38
CA PHE A 6 0.00 -29.03 -2.85
C PHE A 6 0.04 -28.04 -1.68
N LEU A 7 -0.98 -28.05 -0.81
CA LEU A 7 -1.04 -27.20 0.39
C LEU A 7 0.09 -27.55 1.39
N HIS A 8 0.37 -28.84 1.60
CA HIS A 8 1.47 -29.27 2.48
C HIS A 8 2.85 -28.87 1.96
N LYS A 9 3.08 -28.99 0.66
CA LYS A 9 4.35 -28.56 0.02
C LYS A 9 4.49 -27.03 -0.03
N SER A 10 3.38 -26.28 -0.16
CA SER A 10 3.38 -24.81 -0.08
C SER A 10 3.65 -24.32 1.34
N ILE A 11 3.11 -24.98 2.36
CA ILE A 11 3.36 -24.66 3.77
C ILE A 11 4.79 -25.06 4.19
N LEU A 12 5.29 -26.20 3.73
CA LEU A 12 6.67 -26.63 3.96
C LEU A 12 7.70 -25.80 3.21
N GLY A 13 7.35 -25.30 2.01
CA GLY A 13 8.19 -24.35 1.28
C GLY A 13 8.34 -23.00 1.99
N LEU A 14 7.32 -22.55 2.70
CA LEU A 14 7.35 -21.33 3.53
C LEU A 14 8.11 -21.56 4.86
N ALA A 15 8.04 -22.76 5.43
CA ALA A 15 8.76 -23.11 6.68
C ALA A 15 10.26 -23.36 6.47
N ALA A 16 10.71 -23.64 5.25
CA ALA A 16 12.11 -23.81 4.90
C ALA A 16 12.84 -22.48 4.61
N MET A 17 12.15 -21.36 4.62
CA MET A 17 12.77 -20.02 4.50
C MET A 17 13.22 -19.56 5.89
N GLY A 18 14.46 -19.67 6.06
CA GLY A 18 15.36 -19.37 7.17
C GLY A 18 14.88 -18.44 8.30
N THR A 19 15.42 -18.70 9.45
CA THR A 19 15.33 -17.91 10.68
C THR A 19 15.56 -16.41 10.41
N LEU A 20 15.07 -15.53 11.27
CA LEU A 20 15.29 -14.07 11.26
C LEU A 20 16.75 -13.66 10.95
N SER A 21 17.72 -14.52 11.31
CA SER A 21 19.14 -14.32 10.98
C SER A 21 19.48 -14.48 9.50
N SER A 22 18.80 -15.36 8.76
CA SER A 22 19.03 -15.52 7.31
C SER A 22 18.36 -14.42 6.49
N LEU A 23 17.21 -13.91 6.93
CA LEU A 23 16.60 -12.70 6.37
C LEU A 23 17.51 -11.48 6.57
N LYS A 24 18.16 -11.36 7.69
CA LYS A 24 19.12 -10.28 7.99
C LYS A 24 20.35 -10.35 7.09
N ALA A 25 20.87 -11.54 6.78
CA ALA A 25 22.00 -11.73 5.88
C ALA A 25 21.70 -11.37 4.41
N LEU A 26 20.44 -11.47 3.98
CA LEU A 26 20.02 -11.15 2.60
C LEU A 26 19.89 -9.64 2.36
N THR A 27 19.73 -8.83 3.41
CA THR A 27 19.61 -7.36 3.30
C THR A 27 20.92 -6.62 3.67
N ASP A 28 22.07 -7.32 3.69
CA ASP A 28 23.34 -6.78 4.17
C ASP A 28 23.91 -5.60 3.35
N ASN A 29 23.40 -5.37 2.13
CA ASN A 29 23.84 -4.24 1.29
C ASN A 29 23.30 -2.87 1.74
N LEU A 30 22.23 -2.84 2.56
CA LEU A 30 21.69 -1.60 3.11
C LEU A 30 22.00 -1.54 4.62
N PRO A 31 22.63 -0.48 5.12
CA PRO A 31 22.91 -0.35 6.54
C PRO A 31 21.61 -0.26 7.36
N VAL A 32 21.60 -0.93 8.50
CA VAL A 32 20.50 -0.80 9.48
C VAL A 32 20.54 0.60 10.08
N GLN A 33 19.38 1.25 10.13
CA GLN A 33 19.25 2.57 10.72
C GLN A 33 18.99 2.51 12.22
N SER A 34 19.36 3.57 12.93
CA SER A 34 19.12 3.70 14.38
C SER A 34 17.62 3.76 14.72
N LYS A 35 16.77 4.16 13.75
CA LYS A 35 15.33 4.32 13.91
C LYS A 35 14.59 3.64 12.78
N ARG A 36 13.78 2.66 13.13
CA ARG A 36 12.95 1.91 12.18
C ARG A 36 11.89 2.81 11.54
N MET A 37 11.72 2.71 10.22
CA MET A 37 10.69 3.47 9.49
C MET A 37 9.27 3.09 9.93
N PRO A 38 8.35 4.05 10.02
CA PRO A 38 6.93 3.74 10.19
C PRO A 38 6.37 3.03 8.95
N VAL A 39 5.16 2.54 9.08
CA VAL A 39 4.33 2.05 7.97
C VAL A 39 3.17 3.01 7.82
N LEU A 40 2.78 3.30 6.61
CA LEU A 40 1.65 4.16 6.29
C LEU A 40 0.60 3.37 5.51
N PHE A 41 -0.66 3.50 5.90
CA PHE A 41 -1.79 3.19 5.05
C PHE A 41 -2.61 4.46 4.85
N THR A 42 -2.92 4.80 3.60
CA THR A 42 -3.65 6.02 3.29
C THR A 42 -4.46 5.88 2.00
N SER A 43 -5.52 6.65 1.86
CA SER A 43 -6.16 6.87 0.58
C SER A 43 -5.22 7.64 -0.36
N HIS A 44 -5.45 7.51 -1.65
CA HIS A 44 -4.78 8.28 -2.70
C HIS A 44 -5.68 9.37 -3.31
N GLY A 45 -6.87 9.56 -2.72
CA GLY A 45 -7.86 10.50 -3.22
C GLY A 45 -8.62 9.99 -4.45
N ASN A 46 -9.14 10.92 -5.22
CA ASN A 46 -9.87 10.67 -6.45
C ASN A 46 -9.16 11.41 -7.59
N PRO A 47 -9.17 10.93 -8.85
CA PRO A 47 -8.62 11.71 -9.97
C PRO A 47 -9.11 13.15 -10.04
N MET A 48 -10.34 13.45 -9.62
CA MET A 48 -10.85 14.83 -9.55
C MET A 48 -10.11 15.72 -8.54
N ASP A 49 -9.44 15.13 -7.55
CA ASP A 49 -8.68 15.87 -6.55
C ASP A 49 -7.26 16.23 -7.01
N ILE A 50 -6.79 15.65 -8.13
CA ILE A 50 -5.41 15.79 -8.64
C ILE A 50 -4.98 17.23 -8.86
N PRO A 51 -5.79 18.11 -9.49
CA PRO A 51 -5.39 19.50 -9.71
C PRO A 51 -5.52 20.37 -8.45
N LEU A 52 -6.10 19.85 -7.37
CA LEU A 52 -6.32 20.62 -6.15
C LEU A 52 -5.03 20.71 -5.32
N THR A 53 -4.76 21.89 -4.81
CA THR A 53 -3.63 22.14 -3.90
C THR A 53 -3.92 21.62 -2.49
N LYS A 54 -2.89 21.56 -1.66
CA LYS A 54 -3.03 21.22 -0.24
C LYS A 54 -3.93 22.21 0.53
N ASP A 55 -4.03 23.45 0.07
CA ASP A 55 -4.85 24.48 0.71
C ASP A 55 -6.33 24.35 0.33
N GLU A 56 -6.62 23.74 -0.81
CA GLU A 56 -7.98 23.47 -1.30
C GLU A 56 -8.54 22.14 -0.79
N ARG A 57 -7.67 21.22 -0.38
CA ARG A 57 -8.06 19.88 0.08
C ARG A 57 -7.38 19.56 1.42
N PRO A 58 -8.12 19.54 2.55
CA PRO A 58 -7.55 19.25 3.88
C PRO A 58 -6.75 17.94 3.93
N PHE A 59 -7.19 16.91 3.20
CA PHE A 59 -6.48 15.64 3.08
C PHE A 59 -5.06 15.81 2.51
N TRP A 60 -4.88 16.62 1.47
CA TRP A 60 -3.56 16.91 0.89
C TRP A 60 -2.66 17.67 1.86
N ASN A 61 -3.24 18.60 2.64
CA ASN A 61 -2.49 19.29 3.69
C ASN A 61 -2.03 18.32 4.79
N THR A 62 -2.87 17.37 5.19
CA THR A 62 -2.50 16.33 6.16
C THR A 62 -1.31 15.49 5.67
N LEU A 63 -1.32 15.07 4.40
CA LEU A 63 -0.19 14.34 3.80
C LEU A 63 1.07 15.20 3.73
N PHE A 64 0.96 16.48 3.37
CA PHE A 64 2.08 17.41 3.34
C PHE A 64 2.75 17.56 4.72
N GLU A 65 1.94 17.77 5.76
CA GLU A 65 2.44 17.86 7.14
C GLU A 65 3.09 16.55 7.61
N LEU A 66 2.47 15.41 7.25
CA LEU A 66 3.03 14.10 7.55
C LEU A 66 4.39 13.89 6.86
N GLY A 67 4.49 14.24 5.58
CA GLY A 67 5.73 14.14 4.80
C GLY A 67 6.86 14.96 5.39
N ASN A 68 6.57 16.19 5.82
CA ASN A 68 7.53 17.04 6.51
C ASN A 68 8.02 16.41 7.83
N LYS A 69 7.10 15.85 8.63
CA LYS A 69 7.46 15.14 9.87
C LYS A 69 8.31 13.90 9.60
N LEU A 70 7.98 13.14 8.57
CA LEU A 70 8.75 11.95 8.19
C LEU A 70 10.17 12.32 7.77
N GLN A 71 10.35 13.29 6.86
CA GLN A 71 11.66 13.73 6.38
C GLN A 71 12.53 14.34 7.52
N LYS A 72 11.90 15.01 8.49
CA LYS A 72 12.61 15.57 9.64
C LYS A 72 13.09 14.51 10.62
N ASN A 73 12.34 13.42 10.79
CA ASN A 73 12.54 12.46 11.89
C ASN A 73 13.22 11.17 11.47
N TYR A 74 13.32 10.88 10.16
CA TYR A 74 13.84 9.62 9.64
C TYR A 74 14.79 9.86 8.47
N ASP A 75 15.82 9.04 8.36
CA ASP A 75 16.73 9.00 7.20
C ASP A 75 16.14 8.07 6.14
N MET A 76 15.19 8.60 5.36
CA MET A 76 14.50 7.82 4.32
C MET A 76 15.41 7.56 3.13
N LYS A 77 15.57 6.29 2.75
CA LYS A 77 16.33 5.87 1.57
C LYS A 77 15.43 5.69 0.35
N ALA A 78 14.21 5.25 0.55
CA ALA A 78 13.20 5.12 -0.50
C ALA A 78 11.78 5.03 0.10
N ALA A 79 10.78 5.17 -0.78
CA ALA A 79 9.40 4.82 -0.51
C ALA A 79 8.96 3.66 -1.42
N LEU A 80 8.44 2.59 -0.83
CA LEU A 80 7.73 1.51 -1.52
C LEU A 80 6.24 1.78 -1.43
N VAL A 81 5.57 1.90 -2.59
CA VAL A 81 4.11 2.03 -2.66
C VAL A 81 3.49 0.71 -3.12
N ILE A 82 2.51 0.23 -2.37
CA ILE A 82 1.66 -0.89 -2.73
C ILE A 82 0.32 -0.29 -3.12
N SER A 83 0.12 -0.14 -4.43
CA SER A 83 -1.03 0.59 -4.99
C SER A 83 -2.19 -0.34 -5.32
N ALA A 84 -3.40 0.08 -4.96
CA ALA A 84 -4.66 -0.54 -5.36
C ALA A 84 -4.85 -0.62 -6.89
N HIS A 85 -4.12 0.19 -7.65
CA HIS A 85 -4.23 0.30 -9.11
C HIS A 85 -3.28 -0.60 -9.89
N TRP A 86 -2.27 -1.16 -9.27
CA TRP A 86 -1.39 -2.14 -9.91
C TRP A 86 -1.79 -3.57 -9.54
N CYS A 87 -2.84 -4.05 -10.18
CA CYS A 87 -3.36 -5.41 -10.02
C CYS A 87 -2.78 -6.34 -11.07
N THR A 88 -2.23 -7.47 -10.63
CA THR A 88 -1.58 -8.46 -11.51
C THR A 88 -1.99 -9.89 -11.16
N LYS A 89 -1.54 -10.85 -11.96
CA LYS A 89 -1.52 -12.27 -11.60
C LYS A 89 -0.11 -12.61 -11.12
N GLY A 90 0.05 -12.91 -9.86
CA GLY A 90 1.34 -12.92 -9.17
C GLY A 90 1.72 -11.52 -8.68
N THR A 91 2.79 -11.39 -7.90
CA THR A 91 3.26 -10.12 -7.35
C THR A 91 4.51 -9.66 -8.09
N PHE A 92 4.53 -8.41 -8.52
CA PHE A 92 5.63 -7.77 -9.25
C PHE A 92 6.22 -6.62 -8.43
N VAL A 93 7.49 -6.35 -8.64
CA VAL A 93 8.17 -5.15 -8.13
C VAL A 93 8.80 -4.39 -9.29
N ASN A 94 8.60 -3.08 -9.32
CA ASN A 94 9.19 -2.20 -10.33
C ASN A 94 10.65 -1.90 -9.97
N ILE A 95 11.56 -2.24 -10.90
CA ILE A 95 13.00 -2.02 -10.77
C ILE A 95 13.51 -0.91 -11.69
N SER A 96 12.65 -0.05 -12.23
CA SER A 96 13.05 1.05 -13.10
C SER A 96 13.88 2.09 -12.33
N PRO A 97 15.05 2.53 -12.83
CA PRO A 97 15.83 3.59 -12.21
C PRO A 97 15.17 4.97 -12.33
N GLU A 98 14.32 5.15 -13.33
CA GLU A 98 13.49 6.33 -13.54
C GLU A 98 12.03 5.89 -13.61
N GLN A 99 11.16 6.53 -12.83
CA GLN A 99 9.76 6.15 -12.79
C GLN A 99 8.97 6.83 -13.92
N LYS A 100 8.26 6.02 -14.70
CA LYS A 100 7.24 6.53 -15.61
C LYS A 100 6.00 6.93 -14.79
N GLN A 101 5.35 8.03 -15.15
CA GLN A 101 4.03 8.36 -14.62
C GLN A 101 2.95 7.75 -15.50
N ILE A 102 1.97 7.11 -14.88
CA ILE A 102 0.83 6.49 -15.56
C ILE A 102 -0.44 7.25 -15.18
N TYR A 103 -1.18 7.66 -16.21
CA TYR A 103 -2.51 8.23 -16.07
C TYR A 103 -3.53 7.12 -16.36
N ASP A 104 -3.79 6.29 -15.36
CA ASP A 104 -4.67 5.13 -15.41
C ASP A 104 -6.15 5.49 -15.19
N TYR A 105 -6.51 6.70 -15.56
CA TYR A 105 -7.87 7.26 -15.59
C TYR A 105 -8.14 7.93 -16.94
N TYR A 106 -9.41 8.15 -17.27
CA TYR A 106 -9.80 8.70 -18.54
C TYR A 106 -11.09 9.53 -18.43
N GLY A 107 -11.38 10.34 -19.46
CA GLY A 107 -12.60 11.16 -19.53
C GLY A 107 -12.51 12.47 -18.74
N PHE A 108 -11.32 12.86 -18.27
CA PHE A 108 -11.07 14.11 -17.57
C PHE A 108 -10.58 15.21 -18.54
N PRO A 109 -10.74 16.50 -18.20
CA PRO A 109 -10.15 17.62 -18.93
C PRO A 109 -8.62 17.49 -19.05
N LYS A 110 -8.05 18.19 -20.04
CA LYS A 110 -6.61 18.06 -20.39
C LYS A 110 -5.67 18.38 -19.24
N GLU A 111 -6.00 19.36 -18.42
CA GLU A 111 -5.23 19.80 -17.26
C GLU A 111 -4.95 18.67 -16.24
N TYR A 112 -5.81 17.66 -16.17
CA TYR A 112 -5.59 16.48 -15.30
C TYR A 112 -4.45 15.58 -15.78
N TYR A 113 -4.08 15.68 -17.06
CA TYR A 113 -2.98 14.94 -17.68
C TYR A 113 -1.70 15.76 -17.82
N GLU A 114 -1.72 17.02 -17.36
CA GLU A 114 -0.57 17.92 -17.37
C GLU A 114 0.14 18.02 -16.02
N VAL A 115 -0.44 17.44 -14.97
CA VAL A 115 0.18 17.35 -13.65
C VAL A 115 1.24 16.26 -13.69
N PHE A 116 2.46 16.58 -13.27
CA PHE A 116 3.60 15.68 -13.38
C PHE A 116 4.41 15.60 -12.09
N TYR A 117 4.72 14.39 -11.64
CA TYR A 117 5.55 14.11 -10.47
C TYR A 117 6.77 13.30 -10.86
N LYS A 118 7.93 13.93 -10.90
CA LYS A 118 9.18 13.33 -11.37
C LYS A 118 10.00 12.75 -10.22
N ALA A 119 9.72 11.51 -9.84
CA ALA A 119 10.52 10.78 -8.87
C ALA A 119 11.55 9.87 -9.53
N LYS A 120 12.71 9.71 -8.89
CA LYS A 120 13.68 8.68 -9.24
C LYS A 120 13.18 7.32 -8.76
N GLY A 121 13.57 6.26 -9.44
CA GLY A 121 13.39 4.90 -8.98
C GLY A 121 14.41 4.50 -7.91
N ALA A 122 14.12 3.39 -7.23
CA ALA A 122 14.99 2.81 -6.22
C ALA A 122 15.32 1.35 -6.59
N ALA A 123 15.91 1.15 -7.77
CA ALA A 123 16.17 -0.17 -8.36
C ALA A 123 16.95 -1.09 -7.41
N ASP A 124 18.00 -0.59 -6.76
CA ASP A 124 18.83 -1.38 -5.83
C ASP A 124 18.01 -1.92 -4.66
N ILE A 125 17.11 -1.09 -4.12
CA ILE A 125 16.22 -1.48 -3.01
C ILE A 125 15.12 -2.42 -3.51
N ALA A 126 14.61 -2.20 -4.72
CA ALA A 126 13.62 -3.09 -5.34
C ALA A 126 14.20 -4.50 -5.56
N HIS A 127 15.46 -4.62 -5.94
CA HIS A 127 16.15 -5.92 -5.99
C HIS A 127 16.25 -6.62 -4.62
N GLU A 128 16.37 -5.86 -3.52
CA GLU A 128 16.32 -6.44 -2.17
C GLU A 128 14.94 -7.07 -1.88
N VAL A 129 13.83 -6.48 -2.38
CA VAL A 129 12.50 -7.10 -2.28
C VAL A 129 12.50 -8.49 -2.89
N LYS A 130 13.07 -8.65 -4.09
CA LYS A 130 13.19 -9.95 -4.78
C LYS A 130 14.01 -10.97 -3.97
N LYS A 131 15.06 -10.53 -3.29
CA LYS A 131 15.87 -11.40 -2.43
C LYS A 131 15.11 -11.84 -1.19
N ILE A 132 14.36 -10.91 -0.57
CA ILE A 132 13.53 -11.20 0.61
C ILE A 132 12.36 -12.11 0.25
N VAL A 133 11.72 -11.88 -0.91
CA VAL A 133 10.56 -12.61 -1.40
C VAL A 133 10.83 -13.17 -2.79
N PRO A 134 11.44 -14.35 -2.90
CA PRO A 134 11.85 -14.93 -4.20
C PRO A 134 10.71 -15.16 -5.19
N THR A 135 9.47 -15.19 -4.73
CA THR A 135 8.28 -15.35 -5.61
C THR A 135 7.87 -14.06 -6.31
N VAL A 136 8.32 -12.89 -5.84
CA VAL A 136 8.06 -11.60 -6.51
C VAL A 136 8.81 -11.55 -7.83
N ILE A 137 8.19 -10.99 -8.85
CA ILE A 137 8.74 -10.88 -10.22
C ILE A 137 9.20 -9.44 -10.43
N GLU A 138 10.43 -9.26 -10.86
CA GLU A 138 10.96 -7.95 -11.23
C GLU A 138 10.47 -7.51 -12.60
N THR A 139 10.14 -6.23 -12.76
CA THR A 139 9.69 -5.65 -14.03
C THR A 139 10.05 -4.18 -14.17
N THR A 140 10.10 -3.69 -15.41
CA THR A 140 10.18 -2.26 -15.75
C THR A 140 8.94 -1.79 -16.52
N ASP A 141 7.94 -2.64 -16.68
CA ASP A 141 6.77 -2.38 -17.54
C ASP A 141 5.73 -1.47 -16.92
N TRP A 142 5.77 -1.29 -15.59
CA TRP A 142 4.87 -0.41 -14.86
C TRP A 142 5.56 0.89 -14.47
N GLY A 143 4.79 1.88 -14.02
CA GLY A 143 5.28 3.15 -13.49
C GLY A 143 4.51 3.54 -12.23
N LEU A 144 4.50 4.83 -11.88
CA LEU A 144 3.68 5.37 -10.81
C LEU A 144 2.27 5.64 -11.36
N ASP A 145 1.29 4.87 -10.92
CA ASP A 145 -0.13 5.06 -11.23
C ASP A 145 -0.77 6.15 -10.34
N HIS A 146 -2.05 6.48 -10.58
CA HIS A 146 -2.71 7.53 -9.79
C HIS A 146 -3.01 7.10 -8.34
N GLY A 147 -2.88 5.85 -8.00
CA GLY A 147 -2.86 5.40 -6.61
C GLY A 147 -1.54 5.74 -5.90
N ALA A 148 -0.49 6.12 -6.63
CA ALA A 148 0.82 6.42 -6.07
C ALA A 148 1.21 7.90 -6.23
N TRP A 149 1.33 8.41 -7.47
CA TRP A 149 1.96 9.70 -7.69
C TRP A 149 1.21 10.92 -7.12
N PRO A 150 -0.14 11.01 -7.10
CA PRO A 150 -0.81 12.17 -6.51
C PRO A 150 -0.58 12.27 -5.00
N MET A 151 -0.68 11.14 -4.30
CA MET A 151 -0.37 11.05 -2.88
C MET A 151 1.09 11.44 -2.60
N LEU A 152 2.04 10.90 -3.37
CA LEU A 152 3.47 11.19 -3.23
C LEU A 152 3.80 12.64 -3.52
N MET A 153 3.11 13.28 -4.46
CA MET A 153 3.28 14.69 -4.80
C MET A 153 2.97 15.61 -3.61
N HIS A 154 2.01 15.23 -2.77
CA HIS A 154 1.69 15.98 -1.56
C HIS A 154 2.58 15.57 -0.38
N LEU A 155 2.89 14.29 -0.25
CA LEU A 155 3.75 13.77 0.83
C LEU A 155 5.21 14.22 0.66
N PHE A 156 5.73 14.22 -0.57
CA PHE A 156 7.12 14.58 -0.92
C PHE A 156 7.16 15.50 -2.15
N PRO A 157 6.73 16.77 -2.03
CA PRO A 157 6.54 17.66 -3.19
C PRO A 157 7.82 17.93 -3.98
N ASN A 158 8.98 17.79 -3.35
CA ASN A 158 10.28 17.98 -4.02
C ASN A 158 10.75 16.74 -4.81
N ALA A 159 10.00 15.63 -4.79
CA ALA A 159 10.35 14.36 -5.42
C ALA A 159 11.80 13.89 -5.10
N ASN A 160 12.28 14.22 -3.91
CA ASN A 160 13.66 13.97 -3.46
C ASN A 160 13.86 12.60 -2.82
N ILE A 161 12.78 11.85 -2.61
CA ILE A 161 12.81 10.47 -2.12
C ILE A 161 12.63 9.53 -3.31
N PRO A 162 13.56 8.59 -3.55
CA PRO A 162 13.40 7.57 -4.58
C PRO A 162 12.17 6.70 -4.29
N VAL A 163 11.42 6.34 -5.33
CA VAL A 163 10.16 5.60 -5.19
C VAL A 163 10.15 4.37 -6.08
N PHE A 164 9.54 3.30 -5.61
CA PHE A 164 9.21 2.14 -6.43
C PHE A 164 7.87 1.57 -5.99
N GLN A 165 7.24 0.80 -6.87
CA GLN A 165 5.96 0.17 -6.58
C GLN A 165 6.08 -1.35 -6.54
N MET A 166 5.17 -1.97 -5.80
CA MET A 166 4.90 -3.39 -5.84
C MET A 166 3.42 -3.62 -6.11
N SER A 167 3.13 -4.55 -7.01
CA SER A 167 1.76 -4.91 -7.39
C SER A 167 1.09 -5.76 -6.32
N ILE A 168 -0.24 -5.78 -6.36
CA ILE A 168 -1.04 -6.76 -5.64
C ILE A 168 -1.39 -7.94 -6.56
N ASP A 169 -1.29 -9.17 -6.06
CA ASP A 169 -1.82 -10.34 -6.77
C ASP A 169 -3.34 -10.37 -6.58
N TYR A 170 -4.08 -9.91 -7.59
CA TYR A 170 -5.55 -9.78 -7.53
C TYR A 170 -6.27 -11.11 -7.25
N TYR A 171 -5.64 -12.23 -7.56
CA TYR A 171 -6.22 -13.57 -7.42
C TYR A 171 -5.79 -14.28 -6.14
N ALA A 172 -4.87 -13.70 -5.40
CA ALA A 172 -4.43 -14.27 -4.13
C ALA A 172 -5.47 -14.01 -3.01
N LYS A 173 -5.45 -14.87 -2.01
CA LYS A 173 -6.29 -14.68 -0.83
C LYS A 173 -5.77 -13.52 0.04
N PRO A 174 -6.63 -12.88 0.85
CA PRO A 174 -6.21 -11.81 1.76
C PRO A 174 -5.03 -12.17 2.66
N GLU A 175 -4.96 -13.41 3.16
CA GLU A 175 -3.84 -13.89 4.00
C GLU A 175 -2.49 -13.81 3.28
N TYR A 176 -2.45 -14.04 1.98
CA TYR A 176 -1.20 -13.95 1.20
C TYR A 176 -0.58 -12.55 1.33
N HIS A 177 -1.36 -11.51 1.20
CA HIS A 177 -0.91 -10.12 1.26
C HIS A 177 -0.42 -9.73 2.66
N TYR A 178 -1.12 -10.18 3.69
CA TYR A 178 -0.70 -10.00 5.08
C TYR A 178 0.64 -10.70 5.36
N GLU A 179 0.80 -11.96 4.95
CA GLU A 179 2.04 -12.71 5.13
C GLU A 179 3.19 -12.14 4.29
N LEU A 180 2.90 -11.61 3.10
CA LEU A 180 3.90 -10.91 2.29
C LEU A 180 4.36 -9.62 2.99
N GLY A 181 3.44 -8.86 3.59
CA GLY A 181 3.78 -7.71 4.43
C GLY A 181 4.73 -8.07 5.57
N LYS A 182 4.51 -9.19 6.25
CA LYS A 182 5.41 -9.68 7.32
C LYS A 182 6.84 -9.95 6.84
N GLN A 183 6.98 -10.48 5.62
CA GLN A 183 8.30 -10.73 5.03
C GLN A 183 9.07 -9.44 4.75
N LEU A 184 8.37 -8.35 4.41
CA LEU A 184 8.98 -7.06 4.06
C LEU A 184 9.43 -6.23 5.27
N LYS A 185 9.21 -6.68 6.51
CA LYS A 185 9.52 -5.92 7.74
C LYS A 185 10.95 -5.40 7.81
N ALA A 186 11.92 -6.20 7.35
CA ALA A 186 13.34 -5.85 7.38
C ALA A 186 13.65 -4.57 6.59
N LEU A 187 12.86 -4.23 5.57
CA LEU A 187 13.04 -2.99 4.80
C LEU A 187 12.81 -1.73 5.65
N ARG A 188 11.97 -1.80 6.67
CA ARG A 188 11.74 -0.69 7.61
C ARG A 188 13.02 -0.31 8.36
N GLU A 189 13.86 -1.29 8.71
CA GLU A 189 15.16 -1.07 9.36
C GLU A 189 16.21 -0.50 8.39
N LYS A 190 15.97 -0.60 7.09
CA LYS A 190 16.85 -0.12 6.02
C LYS A 190 16.47 1.28 5.49
N GLY A 191 15.55 1.96 6.15
CA GLY A 191 15.11 3.29 5.76
C GLY A 191 14.07 3.34 4.66
N VAL A 192 13.37 2.23 4.40
CA VAL A 192 12.31 2.19 3.40
C VAL A 192 10.97 2.49 4.07
N LEU A 193 10.34 3.60 3.69
CA LEU A 193 8.95 3.87 4.02
C LEU A 193 8.05 3.00 3.16
N ILE A 194 7.22 2.18 3.78
CA ILE A 194 6.26 1.34 3.05
C ILE A 194 4.87 1.93 3.20
N ILE A 195 4.21 2.17 2.08
CA ILE A 195 2.92 2.84 1.98
C ILE A 195 1.93 1.91 1.30
N GLY A 196 0.90 1.48 2.02
CA GLY A 196 -0.29 0.89 1.43
C GLY A 196 -1.21 2.02 0.93
N SER A 197 -1.43 2.08 -0.37
CA SER A 197 -2.30 3.07 -1.00
C SER A 197 -3.60 2.42 -1.45
N GLY A 198 -4.69 2.73 -0.75
CA GLY A 198 -5.99 2.11 -0.99
C GLY A 198 -7.09 2.72 -0.15
N SER A 199 -8.17 2.00 0.05
CA SER A 199 -9.32 2.47 0.82
C SER A 199 -9.99 1.31 1.54
N LEU A 200 -10.38 1.51 2.79
CA LEU A 200 -11.13 0.51 3.57
C LEU A 200 -12.54 0.33 3.06
N ILE A 201 -13.11 1.38 2.47
CA ILE A 201 -14.44 1.40 1.87
C ILE A 201 -14.30 1.88 0.43
N HIS A 202 -14.56 1.00 -0.53
CA HIS A 202 -14.46 1.32 -1.96
C HIS A 202 -15.58 0.65 -2.76
N ASN A 203 -16.78 1.22 -2.69
CA ASN A 203 -17.95 0.74 -3.43
C ASN A 203 -18.42 1.78 -4.44
N LEU A 204 -17.87 1.72 -5.66
CA LEU A 204 -18.19 2.68 -6.73
C LEU A 204 -19.66 2.60 -7.16
N GLN A 205 -20.33 1.47 -6.98
CA GLN A 205 -21.75 1.35 -7.30
C GLN A 205 -22.61 2.21 -6.37
N LEU A 206 -22.35 2.13 -5.06
CA LEU A 206 -23.02 2.96 -4.06
C LEU A 206 -22.67 4.43 -4.27
N ALA A 207 -21.38 4.76 -4.40
CA ALA A 207 -20.94 6.13 -4.65
C ALA A 207 -21.60 6.72 -5.91
N GLY A 208 -21.63 5.97 -7.01
CA GLY A 208 -22.26 6.39 -8.26
C GLY A 208 -23.79 6.57 -8.16
N GLN A 209 -24.47 5.81 -7.30
CA GLN A 209 -25.89 6.03 -7.02
C GLN A 209 -26.13 7.41 -6.38
N LYS A 210 -25.36 7.72 -5.33
CA LYS A 210 -25.46 9.00 -4.62
C LYS A 210 -25.11 10.19 -5.48
N LEU A 211 -24.07 10.09 -6.29
CA LEU A 211 -23.71 11.14 -7.26
C LEU A 211 -24.84 11.42 -8.24
N ARG A 212 -25.54 10.38 -8.74
CA ARG A 212 -26.68 10.55 -9.66
C ARG A 212 -27.90 11.22 -9.02
N THR A 213 -28.11 11.00 -7.72
CA THR A 213 -29.24 11.57 -6.97
C THR A 213 -28.88 12.86 -6.25
N ASN A 214 -27.62 13.32 -6.36
CA ASN A 214 -27.06 14.44 -5.60
C ASN A 214 -27.30 14.31 -4.08
N ASP A 215 -27.31 13.06 -3.59
CA ASP A 215 -27.49 12.75 -2.19
C ASP A 215 -26.12 12.55 -1.54
N MET A 216 -25.71 13.49 -0.70
CA MET A 216 -24.42 13.47 -0.01
C MET A 216 -24.55 12.90 1.43
N THR A 217 -25.69 12.35 1.80
CA THR A 217 -25.86 11.75 3.14
C THR A 217 -25.08 10.43 3.22
N PRO A 218 -24.43 10.08 4.35
CA PRO A 218 -23.81 8.78 4.55
C PRO A 218 -24.81 7.62 4.39
N TYR A 219 -24.35 6.45 3.95
CA TYR A 219 -25.19 5.24 3.92
C TYR A 219 -25.41 4.61 5.29
N GLY A 220 -24.65 5.07 6.29
CA GLY A 220 -24.64 4.48 7.64
C GLY A 220 -23.72 3.25 7.77
N LEU A 221 -23.39 2.57 6.66
CA LEU A 221 -22.43 1.47 6.67
C LEU A 221 -20.99 1.95 6.90
N GLU A 222 -20.68 3.16 6.44
CA GLU A 222 -19.35 3.73 6.51
C GLU A 222 -18.91 3.90 7.96
N ALA A 223 -19.75 4.53 8.80
CA ALA A 223 -19.43 4.76 10.21
C ALA A 223 -19.31 3.43 10.98
N ASP A 224 -20.26 2.50 10.79
CA ASP A 224 -20.27 1.19 11.45
C ASP A 224 -19.03 0.35 11.06
N TYR A 225 -18.70 0.34 9.77
CA TYR A 225 -17.57 -0.43 9.26
C TYR A 225 -16.22 0.20 9.64
N ASP A 226 -16.10 1.51 9.53
CA ASP A 226 -14.88 2.24 9.92
C ASP A 226 -14.58 2.09 11.41
N GLU A 227 -15.59 2.24 12.27
CA GLU A 227 -15.45 2.02 13.71
C GLU A 227 -15.07 0.57 14.03
N TRP A 228 -15.64 -0.41 13.32
CA TRP A 228 -15.28 -1.80 13.48
C TRP A 228 -13.82 -2.06 13.07
N ILE A 229 -13.39 -1.60 11.88
CA ILE A 229 -12.00 -1.73 11.43
C ILE A 229 -11.04 -1.10 12.44
N LYS A 230 -11.33 0.14 12.87
CA LYS A 230 -10.53 0.85 13.85
C LYS A 230 -10.37 0.04 15.14
N ARG A 231 -11.45 -0.51 15.68
CA ARG A 231 -11.41 -1.37 16.86
C ARG A 231 -10.58 -2.63 16.62
N GLN A 232 -10.72 -3.31 15.47
CA GLN A 232 -9.90 -4.48 15.17
C GLN A 232 -8.40 -4.14 15.09
N ILE A 233 -8.05 -2.97 14.56
CA ILE A 233 -6.67 -2.48 14.50
C ILE A 233 -6.15 -2.18 15.91
N ASP A 234 -6.90 -1.44 16.72
CA ASP A 234 -6.52 -1.06 18.09
C ASP A 234 -6.31 -2.30 18.99
N GLU A 235 -7.18 -3.31 18.84
CA GLU A 235 -7.10 -4.59 19.56
C GLU A 235 -6.13 -5.59 18.90
N ARG A 236 -5.54 -5.26 17.76
CA ARG A 236 -4.67 -6.11 16.94
C ARG A 236 -5.32 -7.44 16.51
N ASN A 237 -6.61 -7.44 16.34
CA ASN A 237 -7.40 -8.57 15.83
C ASN A 237 -7.31 -8.66 14.29
N PHE A 238 -6.11 -8.70 13.75
CA PHE A 238 -5.86 -8.64 12.30
C PHE A 238 -6.50 -9.82 11.55
N ALA A 239 -6.71 -10.96 12.20
CA ALA A 239 -7.41 -12.10 11.61
C ALA A 239 -8.84 -11.72 11.16
N ASN A 240 -9.55 -10.86 11.90
CA ASN A 240 -10.86 -10.39 11.53
C ASN A 240 -10.81 -9.47 10.29
N ILE A 241 -9.77 -8.64 10.20
CA ILE A 241 -9.56 -7.74 9.04
C ILE A 241 -9.18 -8.56 7.79
N ILE A 242 -8.33 -9.58 7.94
CA ILE A 242 -8.00 -10.51 6.85
C ILE A 242 -9.26 -11.19 6.30
N ASN A 243 -10.18 -11.56 7.20
CA ASN A 243 -11.47 -12.20 6.83
C ASN A 243 -12.61 -11.17 6.72
N TYR A 244 -12.34 -9.93 6.31
CA TYR A 244 -13.28 -8.80 6.35
C TYR A 244 -14.64 -9.10 5.70
N GLU A 245 -14.67 -9.87 4.62
CA GLU A 245 -15.92 -10.22 3.92
C GLU A 245 -16.93 -10.96 4.79
N THR A 246 -16.45 -11.75 5.75
CA THR A 246 -17.28 -12.63 6.61
C THR A 246 -17.29 -12.20 8.06
N SER A 247 -16.29 -11.46 8.52
CA SER A 247 -16.15 -11.01 9.90
C SER A 247 -17.03 -9.81 10.24
N HIS A 248 -17.54 -9.10 9.22
CA HIS A 248 -18.45 -7.98 9.42
C HIS A 248 -19.58 -8.01 8.39
N LYS A 249 -20.82 -7.67 8.83
CA LYS A 249 -22.04 -7.68 7.98
C LYS A 249 -21.94 -6.80 6.73
N PHE A 250 -21.12 -5.75 6.77
CA PHE A 250 -20.88 -4.82 5.65
C PHE A 250 -19.58 -5.07 4.91
N GLY A 251 -18.72 -6.01 5.34
CA GLY A 251 -17.39 -6.19 4.79
C GLY A 251 -17.37 -6.31 3.26
N LYS A 252 -18.15 -7.24 2.72
CA LYS A 252 -18.28 -7.42 1.28
C LYS A 252 -18.96 -6.26 0.56
N MET A 253 -19.84 -5.50 1.24
CA MET A 253 -20.49 -4.33 0.68
C MET A 253 -19.54 -3.12 0.68
N ALA A 254 -18.75 -2.97 1.73
CA ALA A 254 -17.75 -1.89 1.85
C ALA A 254 -16.64 -2.04 0.80
N ALA A 255 -16.13 -3.25 0.61
CA ALA A 255 -15.09 -3.57 -0.36
C ALA A 255 -15.50 -4.79 -1.22
N PRO A 256 -16.33 -4.59 -2.25
CA PRO A 256 -16.84 -5.69 -3.10
C PRO A 256 -15.75 -6.31 -3.98
N THR A 257 -14.67 -5.61 -4.22
CA THR A 257 -13.44 -6.07 -4.88
C THR A 257 -12.24 -5.87 -3.96
N PRO A 258 -11.21 -6.75 -4.02
CA PRO A 258 -10.11 -6.72 -3.04
C PRO A 258 -9.10 -5.60 -3.28
N ASP A 259 -9.04 -5.04 -4.48
CA ASP A 259 -7.99 -4.13 -4.95
C ASP A 259 -7.69 -2.98 -3.98
N HIS A 260 -8.69 -2.19 -3.58
CA HIS A 260 -8.49 -1.05 -2.69
C HIS A 260 -8.35 -1.45 -1.22
N PHE A 261 -8.85 -2.61 -0.83
CA PHE A 261 -8.74 -3.09 0.55
C PHE A 261 -7.38 -3.76 0.83
N VAL A 262 -6.86 -4.52 -0.13
CA VAL A 262 -5.63 -5.33 0.04
C VAL A 262 -4.42 -4.53 0.54
N PRO A 263 -4.16 -3.28 0.12
CA PRO A 263 -3.00 -2.51 0.61
C PRO A 263 -2.95 -2.35 2.14
N VAL A 264 -4.10 -2.33 2.85
CA VAL A 264 -4.08 -2.29 4.32
C VAL A 264 -3.51 -3.57 4.92
N LEU A 265 -3.73 -4.73 4.29
CA LEU A 265 -3.24 -6.02 4.79
C LEU A 265 -1.70 -6.08 4.79
N TYR A 266 -1.06 -5.50 3.80
CA TYR A 266 0.41 -5.33 3.82
C TYR A 266 0.84 -4.46 5.00
N SER A 267 0.16 -3.33 5.21
CA SER A 267 0.49 -2.42 6.32
C SER A 267 0.33 -3.10 7.68
N LEU A 268 -0.72 -3.89 7.86
CA LEU A 268 -0.94 -4.67 9.09
C LEU A 268 0.09 -5.79 9.25
N GLY A 269 0.48 -6.46 8.16
CA GLY A 269 1.55 -7.47 8.16
C GLY A 269 2.91 -6.89 8.55
N LEU A 270 3.19 -5.64 8.15
CA LEU A 270 4.41 -4.90 8.49
C LEU A 270 4.44 -4.41 9.93
N ALA A 271 3.29 -4.25 10.58
CA ALA A 271 3.21 -3.76 11.94
C ALA A 271 3.78 -4.78 12.96
N ASP A 272 4.37 -4.26 14.02
CA ASP A 272 4.80 -5.02 15.18
C ASP A 272 4.01 -4.64 16.43
N ASN A 273 4.03 -5.50 17.44
CA ASN A 273 3.32 -5.23 18.70
C ASN A 273 3.82 -3.98 19.42
N SER A 274 5.06 -3.56 19.15
CA SER A 274 5.68 -2.36 19.72
C SER A 274 5.39 -1.09 18.92
N ASP A 275 4.75 -1.17 17.75
CA ASP A 275 4.42 0.01 16.96
C ASP A 275 3.22 0.76 17.57
N ASP A 276 3.35 2.07 17.73
CA ASP A 276 2.23 2.95 18.05
C ASP A 276 1.34 3.13 16.81
N ILE A 277 0.05 2.93 17.00
CA ILE A 277 -0.95 3.17 15.95
C ILE A 277 -1.42 4.61 16.06
N LYS A 278 -1.43 5.33 14.94
CA LYS A 278 -1.88 6.71 14.86
C LYS A 278 -2.81 6.88 13.66
N TYR A 279 -3.89 7.59 13.88
CA TYR A 279 -4.86 7.98 12.86
C TYR A 279 -4.68 9.48 12.52
N PHE A 280 -4.94 9.85 11.27
CA PHE A 280 -4.78 11.23 10.79
C PHE A 280 -5.82 11.60 9.73
#